data_e64eda3bd04aaa60b9596cd672d85ca5
#
_entry.id   e64eda3bd04aaa60b9596cd672d85ca5
#
_cell.length_a   1.000
_cell.length_b   1.000
_cell.length_c   1.000
_cell.angle_alpha   90.00
_cell.angle_beta   90.00
_cell.angle_gamma   90.00
#
_symmetry.space_group_name_H-M   'P 1'
#
loop_
_entity.id
_entity.type
_entity.pdbx_description
1 polymer ?
#
loop_
_entity_poly.entity_id
_entity_poly.type
_entity_poly.pdbx_seq_one_letter_code
_entity_poly.pdbx_strand_id
1 'polypeptide(L)'
;MPTQHALLSASSAHRWLHCTGSPLLEKEFPDTTSVYAKEGTLAHELCELKLKKYTTVMPKGTYTRAHNKITKSELWQNEMESTSETYLEYVKGIMLACKIAPAVLIEKRVDFSRYVPEGFGTADCLILAGDTLHVIDYKHGKGVVVDADHNPQMMLYALGAIDELSLLYRFKSIHMVIVQPRVNNISEFTMTADELREWGESVVKPKAEAAISGKGEFEAGDWCRFCRAKQQCKTRYESNDSLYPELSERHDPRLITLDELGEYLKRGRDMAAWLEDMKEYALSESLAGAEVPGWKAVEGRGSRAFTDTDEAVDTLIKNGIDESVLYERRVLTLAQMEKAVGKKAFGEIVGNLVVKNPGKPTLVEESDKRPKITNQPTAADVFNS
;
A
#
# COMPACT_ATOMS: atom_id res chain seq x y z
N MET A 1 18.54 -7.09 6.33
CA MET A 1 17.49 -7.80 5.57
C MET A 1 18.15 -8.61 4.47
N PRO A 2 17.64 -9.80 4.10
CA PRO A 2 18.20 -10.56 2.99
C PRO A 2 18.07 -9.71 1.71
N THR A 3 19.17 -9.55 0.99
CA THR A 3 19.28 -8.76 -0.24
C THR A 3 18.81 -9.49 -1.50
N GLN A 4 18.29 -10.72 -1.36
CA GLN A 4 17.75 -11.51 -2.46
C GLN A 4 16.24 -11.69 -2.30
N HIS A 5 15.49 -11.19 -3.29
CA HIS A 5 14.08 -11.52 -3.44
C HIS A 5 13.95 -12.75 -4.33
N ALA A 6 13.07 -13.69 -3.97
CA ALA A 6 12.70 -14.78 -4.87
C ALA A 6 12.08 -14.21 -6.15
N LEU A 7 12.31 -14.86 -7.29
CA LEU A 7 11.69 -14.47 -8.56
C LEU A 7 10.16 -14.41 -8.42
N LEU A 8 9.59 -15.41 -7.81
CA LEU A 8 8.18 -15.50 -7.46
C LEU A 8 8.01 -15.15 -5.97
N SER A 9 8.21 -13.87 -5.62
CA SER A 9 8.09 -13.41 -4.24
C SER A 9 6.63 -13.42 -3.78
N ALA A 10 6.41 -13.60 -2.47
CA ALA A 10 5.07 -13.52 -1.88
C ALA A 10 4.43 -12.13 -2.10
N SER A 11 5.20 -11.04 -1.98
CA SER A 11 4.70 -9.68 -2.18
C SER A 11 4.24 -9.39 -3.62
N SER A 12 4.74 -10.14 -4.63
CA SER A 12 4.31 -10.03 -6.02
C SER A 12 3.30 -11.12 -6.44
N ALA A 13 2.84 -11.94 -5.49
CA ALA A 13 2.02 -13.12 -5.77
C ALA A 13 0.71 -12.79 -6.49
N HIS A 14 0.05 -11.71 -6.11
CA HIS A 14 -1.16 -11.26 -6.81
C HIS A 14 -0.91 -11.07 -8.32
N ARG A 15 0.25 -10.53 -8.71
CA ARG A 15 0.60 -10.35 -10.11
C ARG A 15 0.96 -11.65 -10.83
N TRP A 16 1.92 -12.43 -10.30
CA TRP A 16 2.39 -13.60 -11.01
C TRP A 16 1.39 -14.78 -11.01
N LEU A 17 0.45 -14.80 -10.07
CA LEU A 17 -0.65 -15.77 -10.11
C LEU A 17 -1.67 -15.44 -11.19
N HIS A 18 -1.83 -14.21 -11.60
CA HIS A 18 -2.69 -13.81 -12.72
C HIS A 18 -1.91 -13.80 -14.04
N CYS A 19 -0.85 -13.03 -14.11
CA CYS A 19 0.00 -12.89 -15.29
C CYS A 19 1.28 -13.71 -15.11
N THR A 20 1.22 -15.00 -15.41
CA THR A 20 2.34 -15.94 -15.20
C THR A 20 3.54 -15.65 -16.11
N GLY A 21 3.37 -14.89 -17.20
CA GLY A 21 4.48 -14.40 -18.04
C GLY A 21 5.25 -13.24 -17.43
N SER A 22 4.65 -12.48 -16.47
CA SER A 22 5.24 -11.27 -15.93
C SER A 22 6.58 -11.45 -15.21
N PRO A 23 6.87 -12.52 -14.43
CA PRO A 23 8.12 -12.63 -13.68
C PRO A 23 9.36 -12.67 -14.57
N LEU A 24 9.31 -13.37 -15.68
CA LEU A 24 10.43 -13.44 -16.62
C LEU A 24 10.58 -12.14 -17.41
N LEU A 25 9.48 -11.53 -17.83
CA LEU A 25 9.51 -10.23 -18.50
C LEU A 25 10.09 -9.14 -17.60
N GLU A 26 9.71 -9.10 -16.33
CA GLU A 26 10.20 -8.10 -15.38
C GLU A 26 11.72 -8.18 -15.12
N LYS A 27 12.38 -9.32 -15.40
CA LYS A 27 13.85 -9.43 -15.32
C LYS A 27 14.58 -8.55 -16.35
N GLU A 28 13.94 -8.23 -17.46
CA GLU A 28 14.49 -7.38 -18.50
C GLU A 28 14.48 -5.89 -18.13
N PHE A 29 13.77 -5.56 -17.04
CA PHE A 29 13.60 -4.18 -16.56
C PHE A 29 14.38 -3.95 -15.26
N PRO A 30 14.94 -2.74 -15.07
CA PRO A 30 15.68 -2.42 -13.85
C PRO A 30 14.78 -2.49 -12.61
N ASP A 31 15.39 -2.94 -11.50
CA ASP A 31 14.71 -2.93 -10.19
C ASP A 31 14.83 -1.54 -9.57
N THR A 32 13.82 -0.71 -9.78
CA THR A 32 13.74 0.63 -9.21
C THR A 32 12.91 0.63 -7.93
N THR A 33 13.59 0.75 -6.80
CA THR A 33 12.89 0.89 -5.50
C THR A 33 12.38 2.31 -5.34
N SER A 34 11.06 2.48 -5.28
CA SER A 34 10.45 3.78 -5.06
C SER A 34 10.73 4.34 -3.66
N VAL A 35 10.64 5.66 -3.50
CA VAL A 35 10.74 6.33 -2.17
C VAL A 35 9.70 5.75 -1.21
N TYR A 36 8.49 5.48 -1.67
CA TYR A 36 7.41 4.88 -0.88
C TYR A 36 7.75 3.47 -0.36
N ALA A 37 8.45 2.66 -1.15
CA ALA A 37 8.90 1.35 -0.72
C ALA A 37 9.99 1.46 0.37
N LYS A 38 10.90 2.43 0.25
CA LYS A 38 11.92 2.72 1.28
C LYS A 38 11.29 3.24 2.57
N GLU A 39 10.28 4.12 2.49
CA GLU A 39 9.49 4.56 3.65
C GLU A 39 8.79 3.38 4.32
N GLY A 40 8.19 2.48 3.53
CA GLY A 40 7.59 1.24 4.03
C GLY A 40 8.60 0.39 4.80
N THR A 41 9.79 0.18 4.27
CA THR A 41 10.85 -0.57 4.94
C THR A 41 11.22 0.04 6.30
N LEU A 42 11.36 1.36 6.37
CA LEU A 42 11.66 2.04 7.64
C LEU A 42 10.54 1.88 8.67
N ALA A 43 9.29 1.92 8.22
CA ALA A 43 8.13 1.72 9.09
C ALA A 43 8.05 0.28 9.62
N HIS A 44 8.36 -0.73 8.78
CA HIS A 44 8.47 -2.14 9.22
C HIS A 44 9.58 -2.33 10.26
N GLU A 45 10.76 -1.69 10.08
CA GLU A 45 11.84 -1.73 11.09
C GLU A 45 11.37 -1.18 12.45
N LEU A 46 10.52 -0.16 12.46
CA LEU A 46 9.95 0.37 13.71
C LEU A 46 8.92 -0.59 14.33
N CYS A 47 8.05 -1.19 13.52
CA CYS A 47 7.09 -2.21 13.97
C CYS A 47 7.81 -3.41 14.60
N GLU A 48 8.82 -3.93 13.90
CA GLU A 48 9.68 -5.00 14.38
C GLU A 48 10.33 -4.66 15.73
N LEU A 49 10.94 -3.48 15.84
CA LEU A 49 11.60 -3.02 17.06
C LEU A 49 10.63 -2.95 18.24
N LYS A 50 9.43 -2.42 18.04
CA LYS A 50 8.39 -2.33 19.07
C LYS A 50 7.88 -3.69 19.49
N LEU A 51 7.60 -4.59 18.54
CA LEU A 51 7.19 -5.95 18.83
C LEU A 51 8.27 -6.72 19.59
N LYS A 52 9.53 -6.64 19.17
CA LYS A 52 10.65 -7.28 19.86
C LYS A 52 10.81 -6.75 21.29
N LYS A 53 10.63 -5.44 21.50
CA LYS A 53 10.66 -4.88 22.85
C LYS A 53 9.54 -5.43 23.74
N TYR A 54 8.36 -5.67 23.18
CA TYR A 54 7.22 -6.21 23.91
C TYR A 54 7.36 -7.71 24.22
N THR A 55 7.84 -8.49 23.26
CA THR A 55 7.85 -9.95 23.33
C THR A 55 9.14 -10.53 23.92
N THR A 56 10.21 -9.73 24.01
CA THR A 56 11.51 -10.18 24.49
C THR A 56 12.08 -9.24 25.54
N VAL A 57 13.05 -9.73 26.31
CA VAL A 57 13.78 -8.90 27.27
C VAL A 57 14.80 -8.03 26.52
N MET A 58 14.42 -6.81 26.18
CA MET A 58 15.29 -5.85 25.50
C MET A 58 15.75 -4.75 26.47
N PRO A 59 17.09 -4.56 26.70
CA PRO A 59 17.58 -3.46 27.51
C PRO A 59 17.14 -2.09 26.96
N LYS A 60 16.73 -1.19 27.85
CA LYS A 60 16.26 0.17 27.49
C LYS A 60 17.24 0.92 26.58
N GLY A 61 18.53 0.86 26.86
CA GLY A 61 19.54 1.52 26.04
C GLY A 61 19.67 0.94 24.62
N THR A 62 19.41 -0.36 24.45
CA THR A 62 19.39 -1.00 23.12
C THR A 62 18.20 -0.53 22.31
N TYR A 63 17.02 -0.51 22.92
CA TYR A 63 15.82 0.04 22.28
C TYR A 63 16.01 1.51 21.87
N THR A 64 16.46 2.36 22.80
CA THR A 64 16.62 3.78 22.53
C THR A 64 17.61 4.05 21.39
N ARG A 65 18.72 3.31 21.32
CA ARG A 65 19.68 3.44 20.22
C ARG A 65 19.08 3.05 18.86
N ALA A 66 18.36 1.93 18.81
CA ALA A 66 17.71 1.46 17.60
C ALA A 66 16.61 2.44 17.15
N HIS A 67 15.75 2.86 18.06
CA HIS A 67 14.69 3.84 17.80
C HIS A 67 15.27 5.18 17.29
N ASN A 68 16.32 5.71 17.95
CA ASN A 68 16.97 6.93 17.50
C ASN A 68 17.63 6.81 16.12
N LYS A 69 18.08 5.60 15.73
CA LYS A 69 18.60 5.37 14.37
C LYS A 69 17.48 5.49 13.33
N ILE A 70 16.31 4.94 13.61
CA ILE A 70 15.14 4.99 12.73
C ILE A 70 14.63 6.44 12.60
N THR A 71 14.46 7.15 13.73
CA THR A 71 13.92 8.53 13.75
C THR A 71 14.86 9.58 13.16
N LYS A 72 16.15 9.28 13.00
CA LYS A 72 17.13 10.14 12.32
C LYS A 72 17.20 9.93 10.81
N SER A 73 16.47 8.98 10.27
CA SER A 73 16.41 8.76 8.81
C SER A 73 15.75 9.95 8.12
N GLU A 74 16.25 10.33 6.94
CA GLU A 74 15.62 11.34 6.08
C GLU A 74 14.21 10.94 5.63
N LEU A 75 13.89 9.64 5.67
CA LEU A 75 12.58 9.09 5.33
C LEU A 75 11.62 9.06 6.53
N TRP A 76 12.07 9.53 7.71
CA TRP A 76 11.25 9.51 8.90
C TRP A 76 10.04 10.43 8.78
N GLN A 77 8.88 9.91 9.12
CA GLN A 77 7.64 10.66 9.23
C GLN A 77 7.07 10.47 10.65
N ASN A 78 6.66 11.56 11.30
CA ASN A 78 6.15 11.50 12.67
C ASN A 78 4.94 10.56 12.84
N GLU A 79 4.15 10.36 11.77
CA GLU A 79 3.02 9.43 11.79
C GLU A 79 3.45 7.96 11.92
N MET A 80 4.70 7.61 11.60
CA MET A 80 5.22 6.25 11.75
C MET A 80 5.18 5.80 13.21
N GLU A 81 5.33 6.73 14.17
CA GLU A 81 5.24 6.42 15.59
C GLU A 81 3.84 5.93 15.98
N SER A 82 2.79 6.65 15.55
CA SER A 82 1.40 6.30 15.85
C SER A 82 0.91 5.07 15.07
N THR A 83 1.32 4.94 13.80
CA THR A 83 0.90 3.80 12.98
C THR A 83 1.54 2.49 13.43
N SER A 84 2.80 2.51 13.85
CA SER A 84 3.46 1.34 14.44
C SER A 84 2.90 1.00 15.83
N GLU A 85 2.42 1.98 16.60
CA GLU A 85 1.73 1.71 17.86
C GLU A 85 0.38 1.02 17.63
N THR A 86 -0.39 1.47 16.64
CA THR A 86 -1.65 0.80 16.24
C THR A 86 -1.41 -0.66 15.88
N TYR A 87 -0.35 -0.96 15.13
CA TYR A 87 0.04 -2.32 14.79
C TYR A 87 0.40 -3.14 16.05
N LEU A 88 1.23 -2.58 16.92
CA LEU A 88 1.63 -3.22 18.17
C LEU A 88 0.41 -3.54 19.05
N GLU A 89 -0.50 -2.59 19.23
CA GLU A 89 -1.71 -2.80 20.06
C GLU A 89 -2.61 -3.86 19.47
N TYR A 90 -2.73 -3.95 18.14
CA TYR A 90 -3.49 -5.01 17.49
C TYR A 90 -2.88 -6.39 17.78
N VAL A 91 -1.56 -6.54 17.59
CA VAL A 91 -0.85 -7.79 17.87
C VAL A 91 -0.98 -8.18 19.36
N LYS A 92 -0.85 -7.22 20.28
CA LYS A 92 -1.09 -7.45 21.73
C LYS A 92 -2.50 -7.94 21.99
N GLY A 93 -3.51 -7.37 21.32
CA GLY A 93 -4.90 -7.80 21.45
C GLY A 93 -5.08 -9.29 21.15
N ILE A 94 -4.50 -9.76 20.02
CA ILE A 94 -4.53 -11.19 19.68
C ILE A 94 -3.81 -12.03 20.73
N MET A 95 -2.61 -11.62 21.15
CA MET A 95 -1.83 -12.39 22.15
C MET A 95 -2.57 -12.52 23.48
N LEU A 96 -3.21 -11.45 23.94
CA LEU A 96 -3.96 -11.43 25.21
C LEU A 96 -5.27 -12.21 25.14
N ALA A 97 -5.86 -12.35 23.96
CA ALA A 97 -7.07 -13.16 23.75
C ALA A 97 -6.77 -14.67 23.78
N CYS A 98 -5.52 -15.07 23.63
CA CYS A 98 -5.13 -16.48 23.66
C CYS A 98 -5.25 -17.07 25.09
N LYS A 99 -5.91 -18.22 25.20
CA LYS A 99 -6.07 -18.93 26.52
C LYS A 99 -4.74 -19.41 27.10
N ILE A 100 -3.78 -19.69 26.26
CA ILE A 100 -2.41 -20.12 26.61
C ILE A 100 -1.46 -19.16 25.93
N ALA A 101 -0.37 -18.78 26.60
CA ALA A 101 0.64 -17.89 26.05
C ALA A 101 1.12 -18.41 24.67
N PRO A 102 0.90 -17.67 23.59
CA PRO A 102 1.28 -18.12 22.25
C PRO A 102 2.78 -17.95 22.02
N ALA A 103 3.33 -18.72 21.08
CA ALA A 103 4.63 -18.40 20.52
C ALA A 103 4.49 -17.32 19.45
N VAL A 104 5.40 -16.34 19.48
CA VAL A 104 5.40 -15.21 18.52
C VAL A 104 6.72 -15.21 17.75
N LEU A 105 6.63 -15.24 16.43
CA LEU A 105 7.76 -15.15 15.52
C LEU A 105 7.67 -13.84 14.76
N ILE A 106 8.70 -13.00 14.86
CA ILE A 106 8.76 -11.67 14.27
C ILE A 106 9.79 -11.67 13.14
N GLU A 107 9.46 -11.08 11.99
CA GLU A 107 10.31 -11.06 10.80
C GLU A 107 10.80 -12.48 10.46
N LYS A 108 9.85 -13.41 10.50
CA LYS A 108 10.16 -14.81 10.28
C LYS A 108 10.25 -15.11 8.78
N ARG A 109 11.44 -15.50 8.34
CA ARG A 109 11.60 -16.08 7.02
C ARG A 109 10.86 -17.42 6.99
N VAL A 110 9.99 -17.58 6.00
CA VAL A 110 9.22 -18.79 5.72
C VAL A 110 9.57 -19.30 4.32
N ASP A 111 9.70 -20.61 4.20
CA ASP A 111 10.00 -21.33 2.97
C ASP A 111 8.73 -21.98 2.44
N PHE A 112 8.30 -21.58 1.25
CA PHE A 112 7.18 -22.20 0.55
C PHE A 112 7.60 -22.82 -0.79
N SER A 113 8.87 -23.26 -0.87
CA SER A 113 9.48 -23.86 -2.06
C SER A 113 8.82 -25.18 -2.49
N ARG A 114 8.05 -25.80 -1.62
CA ARG A 114 7.20 -26.94 -1.95
C ARG A 114 6.18 -26.59 -3.05
N TYR A 115 5.67 -25.37 -3.06
CA TYR A 115 4.64 -24.91 -4.00
C TYR A 115 5.21 -23.99 -5.07
N VAL A 116 6.23 -23.21 -4.74
CA VAL A 116 6.85 -22.20 -5.60
C VAL A 116 8.35 -22.45 -5.64
N PRO A 117 8.93 -22.93 -6.74
CA PRO A 117 10.36 -23.19 -6.84
C PRO A 117 11.20 -22.00 -6.34
N GLU A 118 12.13 -22.27 -5.44
CA GLU A 118 12.95 -21.26 -4.75
C GLU A 118 12.14 -20.18 -4.01
N GLY A 119 10.88 -20.49 -3.69
CA GLY A 119 9.94 -19.56 -3.05
C GLY A 119 10.21 -19.41 -1.56
N PHE A 120 10.42 -18.18 -1.14
CA PHE A 120 10.51 -17.79 0.27
C PHE A 120 10.03 -16.35 0.45
N GLY A 121 9.76 -16.00 1.70
CA GLY A 121 9.42 -14.64 2.07
C GLY A 121 9.66 -14.40 3.56
N THR A 122 9.43 -13.18 4.01
CA THR A 122 9.51 -12.81 5.42
C THR A 122 8.15 -12.33 5.87
N ALA A 123 7.56 -13.03 6.85
CA ALA A 123 6.31 -12.64 7.48
C ALA A 123 6.60 -11.71 8.65
N ASP A 124 5.93 -10.57 8.73
CA ASP A 124 6.15 -9.55 9.76
C ASP A 124 5.91 -10.10 11.17
N CYS A 125 4.78 -10.80 11.35
CA CYS A 125 4.44 -11.42 12.62
C CYS A 125 3.62 -12.71 12.42
N LEU A 126 4.09 -13.81 13.02
CA LEU A 126 3.34 -15.06 13.15
C LEU A 126 3.04 -15.32 14.63
N ILE A 127 1.77 -15.60 14.95
CA ILE A 127 1.37 -16.00 16.30
C ILE A 127 0.82 -17.42 16.24
N LEU A 128 1.44 -18.31 17.01
CA LEU A 128 1.10 -19.73 17.09
C LEU A 128 0.28 -19.97 18.36
N ALA A 129 -1.03 -20.10 18.20
CA ALA A 129 -1.99 -20.17 19.29
C ALA A 129 -2.83 -21.47 19.20
N GLY A 130 -2.39 -22.53 19.89
CA GLY A 130 -3.08 -23.81 19.85
C GLY A 130 -3.09 -24.43 18.45
N ASP A 131 -4.28 -24.57 17.86
CA ASP A 131 -4.49 -25.06 16.49
C ASP A 131 -4.74 -23.95 15.47
N THR A 132 -4.50 -22.70 15.85
CA THR A 132 -4.63 -21.53 14.98
C THR A 132 -3.27 -20.88 14.73
N LEU A 133 -2.97 -20.63 13.47
CA LEU A 133 -1.85 -19.80 13.01
C LEU A 133 -2.40 -18.42 12.64
N HIS A 134 -1.92 -17.36 13.31
CA HIS A 134 -2.19 -15.99 12.88
C HIS A 134 -1.00 -15.48 12.06
N VAL A 135 -1.29 -14.93 10.89
CA VAL A 135 -0.33 -14.24 10.01
C VAL A 135 -0.72 -12.79 9.97
N ILE A 136 0.11 -11.90 10.49
CA ILE A 136 -0.22 -10.47 10.63
C ILE A 136 0.81 -9.67 9.86
N ASP A 137 0.35 -8.86 8.94
CA ASP A 137 1.18 -8.06 8.04
C ASP A 137 0.86 -6.56 8.20
N TYR A 138 1.90 -5.76 8.34
CA TYR A 138 1.79 -4.31 8.42
C TYR A 138 1.89 -3.69 7.04
N LYS A 139 0.98 -2.79 6.69
CA LYS A 139 1.03 -2.04 5.44
C LYS A 139 1.15 -0.54 5.72
N HIS A 140 2.26 0.07 5.31
CA HIS A 140 2.51 1.51 5.49
C HIS A 140 1.86 2.37 4.41
N GLY A 141 1.63 1.82 3.20
CA GLY A 141 1.09 2.55 2.07
C GLY A 141 -0.32 3.10 2.29
N LYS A 142 -0.64 4.25 1.68
CA LYS A 142 -1.97 4.87 1.71
C LYS A 142 -2.64 4.98 0.32
N GLY A 143 -1.95 4.51 -0.71
CA GLY A 143 -2.45 4.66 -2.09
C GLY A 143 -3.39 3.55 -2.56
N VAL A 144 -3.35 2.38 -1.91
CA VAL A 144 -4.21 1.23 -2.21
C VAL A 144 -4.59 0.59 -0.89
N VAL A 145 -5.89 0.36 -0.70
CA VAL A 145 -6.38 -0.44 0.43
C VAL A 145 -6.10 -1.90 0.13
N VAL A 146 -5.48 -2.60 1.07
CA VAL A 146 -5.14 -4.03 0.93
C VAL A 146 -6.09 -4.84 1.77
N ASP A 147 -6.69 -5.86 1.16
CA ASP A 147 -7.58 -6.79 1.84
C ASP A 147 -6.85 -8.07 2.24
N ALA A 148 -7.25 -8.67 3.36
CA ALA A 148 -6.78 -9.98 3.82
C ALA A 148 -7.54 -11.12 3.14
N ASP A 149 -8.73 -10.87 2.63
CA ASP A 149 -9.56 -11.88 1.99
C ASP A 149 -8.87 -12.48 0.77
N HIS A 150 -8.58 -13.78 0.84
CA HIS A 150 -7.84 -14.55 -0.17
C HIS A 150 -6.54 -13.87 -0.65
N ASN A 151 -5.87 -13.11 0.25
CA ASN A 151 -4.64 -12.40 -0.09
C ASN A 151 -3.49 -13.37 -0.34
N PRO A 152 -2.97 -13.49 -1.57
CA PRO A 152 -1.99 -14.52 -1.91
C PRO A 152 -0.64 -14.34 -1.21
N GLN A 153 -0.25 -13.11 -0.84
CA GLN A 153 0.96 -12.88 -0.03
C GLN A 153 0.82 -13.53 1.33
N MET A 154 -0.30 -13.28 2.01
CA MET A 154 -0.60 -13.83 3.33
C MET A 154 -0.73 -15.35 3.30
N MET A 155 -1.40 -15.86 2.26
CA MET A 155 -1.60 -17.30 2.06
C MET A 155 -0.27 -18.02 1.80
N LEU A 156 0.67 -17.45 1.03
CA LEU A 156 2.01 -18.01 0.83
C LEU A 156 2.83 -18.02 2.11
N TYR A 157 2.76 -16.97 2.93
CA TYR A 157 3.41 -16.96 4.24
C TYR A 157 2.84 -18.05 5.15
N ALA A 158 1.52 -18.22 5.15
CA ALA A 158 0.87 -19.26 5.93
C ALA A 158 1.25 -20.66 5.45
N LEU A 159 1.31 -20.93 4.13
CA LEU A 159 1.78 -22.21 3.56
C LEU A 159 3.19 -22.56 4.04
N GLY A 160 4.14 -21.62 3.92
CA GLY A 160 5.50 -21.83 4.37
C GLY A 160 5.58 -22.08 5.88
N ALA A 161 4.83 -21.33 6.68
CA ALA A 161 4.80 -21.50 8.13
C ALA A 161 4.19 -22.84 8.55
N ILE A 162 3.12 -23.30 7.91
CA ILE A 162 2.51 -24.61 8.18
C ILE A 162 3.50 -25.74 7.90
N ASP A 163 4.17 -25.69 6.77
CA ASP A 163 5.10 -26.75 6.35
C ASP A 163 6.33 -26.79 7.28
N GLU A 164 6.95 -25.65 7.58
CA GLU A 164 8.10 -25.59 8.48
C GLU A 164 7.77 -26.04 9.93
N LEU A 165 6.58 -25.70 10.41
CA LEU A 165 6.17 -25.93 11.80
C LEU A 165 5.37 -27.22 11.97
N SER A 166 5.15 -28.01 10.92
CA SER A 166 4.31 -29.22 10.90
C SER A 166 4.70 -30.30 11.88
N LEU A 167 5.98 -30.37 12.29
CA LEU A 167 6.46 -31.31 13.30
C LEU A 167 6.07 -30.92 14.74
N LEU A 168 5.86 -29.64 15.00
CA LEU A 168 5.58 -29.08 16.33
C LEU A 168 4.11 -28.70 16.51
N TYR A 169 3.44 -28.29 15.43
CA TYR A 169 2.08 -27.75 15.46
C TYR A 169 1.19 -28.42 14.41
N ARG A 170 -0.06 -28.65 14.78
CA ARG A 170 -1.10 -29.12 13.86
C ARG A 170 -2.17 -28.05 13.73
N PHE A 171 -1.89 -27.06 12.89
CA PHE A 171 -2.85 -25.99 12.63
C PHE A 171 -4.07 -26.50 11.86
N LYS A 172 -5.25 -26.09 12.30
CA LYS A 172 -6.53 -26.33 11.64
C LYS A 172 -7.08 -25.04 11.02
N SER A 173 -6.82 -23.91 11.69
CA SER A 173 -7.33 -22.60 11.27
C SER A 173 -6.16 -21.65 11.00
N ILE A 174 -6.30 -20.88 9.95
CA ILE A 174 -5.37 -19.84 9.54
C ILE A 174 -6.10 -18.51 9.57
N HIS A 175 -5.65 -17.62 10.44
CA HIS A 175 -6.18 -16.28 10.58
C HIS A 175 -5.16 -15.27 10.01
N MET A 176 -5.55 -14.61 8.93
CA MET A 176 -4.72 -13.64 8.21
C MET A 176 -5.22 -12.23 8.48
N VAL A 177 -4.31 -11.32 8.78
CA VAL A 177 -4.64 -9.95 9.14
C VAL A 177 -3.72 -8.97 8.44
N ILE A 178 -4.31 -7.96 7.82
CA ILE A 178 -3.59 -6.79 7.30
C ILE A 178 -3.93 -5.59 8.17
N VAL A 179 -2.90 -4.99 8.76
CA VAL A 179 -3.02 -3.76 9.55
C VAL A 179 -2.43 -2.61 8.75
N GLN A 180 -3.30 -1.72 8.24
CA GLN A 180 -2.94 -0.57 7.40
C GLN A 180 -3.46 0.73 8.03
N PRO A 181 -2.78 1.27 9.07
CA PRO A 181 -3.34 2.34 9.90
C PRO A 181 -3.53 3.67 9.18
N ARG A 182 -2.70 3.98 8.16
CA ARG A 182 -2.75 5.27 7.44
C ARG A 182 -4.05 5.47 6.65
N VAL A 183 -4.80 4.41 6.41
CA VAL A 183 -6.11 4.43 5.75
C VAL A 183 -7.22 3.87 6.65
N ASN A 184 -6.93 3.72 7.96
CA ASN A 184 -7.84 3.15 8.97
C ASN A 184 -8.39 1.77 8.55
N ASN A 185 -7.54 0.95 7.92
CA ASN A 185 -7.91 -0.36 7.45
C ASN A 185 -7.29 -1.45 8.36
N ILE A 186 -8.15 -2.29 8.93
CA ILE A 186 -7.79 -3.56 9.52
C ILE A 186 -8.69 -4.58 8.82
N SER A 187 -8.07 -5.45 8.03
CA SER A 187 -8.77 -6.49 7.28
C SER A 187 -8.37 -7.85 7.81
N GLU A 188 -9.36 -8.70 8.04
CA GLU A 188 -9.19 -10.03 8.61
C GLU A 188 -9.85 -11.07 7.71
N PHE A 189 -9.19 -12.21 7.55
CA PHE A 189 -9.72 -13.35 6.83
C PHE A 189 -9.31 -14.65 7.52
N THR A 190 -10.21 -15.62 7.57
CA THR A 190 -9.94 -16.93 8.18
C THR A 190 -10.32 -18.03 7.22
N MET A 191 -9.43 -19.02 7.08
CA MET A 191 -9.68 -20.24 6.32
C MET A 191 -9.11 -21.44 7.04
N THR A 192 -9.46 -22.64 6.59
CA THR A 192 -8.87 -23.87 7.14
C THR A 192 -7.49 -24.13 6.56
N ALA A 193 -6.64 -24.85 7.31
CA ALA A 193 -5.33 -25.26 6.82
C ALA A 193 -5.43 -26.21 5.61
N ASP A 194 -6.52 -26.97 5.49
CA ASP A 194 -6.72 -27.91 4.37
C ASP A 194 -7.12 -27.15 3.09
N GLU A 195 -8.03 -26.18 3.17
CA GLU A 195 -8.34 -25.28 2.04
C GLU A 195 -7.09 -24.54 1.54
N LEU A 196 -6.25 -24.08 2.47
CA LEU A 196 -5.01 -23.41 2.11
C LEU A 196 -4.04 -24.35 1.38
N ARG A 197 -3.88 -25.59 1.85
CA ARG A 197 -3.03 -26.59 1.16
C ARG A 197 -3.58 -26.96 -0.23
N GLU A 198 -4.88 -27.12 -0.33
CA GLU A 198 -5.55 -27.39 -1.62
C GLU A 198 -5.27 -26.25 -2.61
N TRP A 199 -5.40 -25.00 -2.19
CA TRP A 199 -5.03 -23.85 -2.99
C TRP A 199 -3.55 -23.87 -3.41
N GLY A 200 -2.65 -24.23 -2.50
CA GLY A 200 -1.22 -24.38 -2.78
C GLY A 200 -0.93 -25.39 -3.88
N GLU A 201 -1.54 -26.58 -3.82
CA GLU A 201 -1.32 -27.65 -4.78
C GLU A 201 -2.07 -27.41 -6.12
N SER A 202 -3.32 -26.92 -6.06
CA SER A 202 -4.20 -26.82 -7.26
C SER A 202 -4.02 -25.51 -8.04
N VAL A 203 -3.62 -24.42 -7.38
CA VAL A 203 -3.51 -23.10 -8.00
C VAL A 203 -2.07 -22.59 -8.04
N VAL A 204 -1.39 -22.55 -6.88
CA VAL A 204 -0.05 -21.92 -6.78
C VAL A 204 0.98 -22.69 -7.58
N LYS A 205 1.06 -24.00 -7.34
CA LYS A 205 2.10 -24.85 -7.92
C LYS A 205 2.09 -24.87 -9.45
N PRO A 206 0.95 -25.13 -10.13
CA PRO A 206 0.93 -25.12 -11.59
C PRO A 206 1.21 -23.75 -12.19
N LYS A 207 0.76 -22.66 -11.54
CA LYS A 207 1.04 -21.31 -12.00
C LYS A 207 2.51 -20.90 -11.79
N ALA A 208 3.12 -21.32 -10.68
CA ALA A 208 4.53 -21.10 -10.43
C ALA A 208 5.42 -21.87 -11.42
N GLU A 209 5.07 -23.12 -11.74
CA GLU A 209 5.77 -23.93 -12.76
C GLU A 209 5.64 -23.29 -14.15
N ALA A 210 4.46 -22.80 -14.53
CA ALA A 210 4.26 -22.09 -15.77
C ALA A 210 5.10 -20.80 -15.83
N ALA A 211 5.12 -20.03 -14.74
CA ALA A 211 5.85 -18.76 -14.65
C ALA A 211 7.38 -18.95 -14.80
N ILE A 212 7.95 -20.04 -14.29
CA ILE A 212 9.40 -20.29 -14.36
C ILE A 212 9.80 -20.94 -15.68
N SER A 213 8.94 -21.80 -16.23
CA SER A 213 9.26 -22.56 -17.45
C SER A 213 9.30 -21.71 -18.74
N GLY A 214 8.95 -20.43 -18.68
CA GLY A 214 8.81 -19.57 -19.86
C GLY A 214 7.54 -19.83 -20.69
N LYS A 215 6.63 -20.65 -20.16
CA LYS A 215 5.32 -20.95 -20.78
C LYS A 215 4.18 -20.17 -20.10
N GLY A 216 4.55 -19.14 -19.33
CA GLY A 216 3.57 -18.29 -18.66
C GLY A 216 2.77 -17.46 -19.64
N GLU A 217 1.51 -17.24 -19.34
CA GLU A 217 0.59 -16.43 -20.12
C GLU A 217 0.60 -14.98 -19.62
N PHE A 218 0.38 -14.05 -20.55
CA PHE A 218 0.24 -12.64 -20.23
C PHE A 218 -1.22 -12.27 -20.11
N GLU A 219 -1.58 -11.64 -18.99
CA GLU A 219 -2.93 -11.17 -18.71
C GLU A 219 -2.87 -9.77 -18.13
N ALA A 220 -3.70 -8.86 -18.65
CA ALA A 220 -3.80 -7.49 -18.17
C ALA A 220 -4.88 -7.36 -17.10
N GLY A 221 -4.59 -6.58 -16.06
CA GLY A 221 -5.50 -6.32 -14.95
C GLY A 221 -4.93 -5.29 -13.98
N ASP A 222 -5.56 -5.15 -12.80
CA ASP A 222 -5.13 -4.22 -11.74
C ASP A 222 -3.71 -4.52 -11.21
N TRP A 223 -3.27 -5.76 -11.29
CA TRP A 223 -1.90 -6.18 -10.99
C TRP A 223 -0.83 -5.55 -11.90
N CYS A 224 -1.20 -5.02 -13.08
CA CYS A 224 -0.29 -4.32 -13.97
C CYS A 224 0.25 -3.02 -13.35
N ARG A 225 -0.46 -2.42 -12.38
CA ARG A 225 -0.06 -1.19 -11.70
C ARG A 225 1.35 -1.26 -11.12
N PHE A 226 1.74 -2.41 -10.59
CA PHE A 226 3.03 -2.65 -9.95
C PHE A 226 4.01 -3.45 -10.81
N CYS A 227 3.69 -3.71 -12.07
CA CYS A 227 4.55 -4.42 -13.01
C CYS A 227 5.64 -3.48 -13.53
N ARG A 228 6.91 -3.94 -13.56
CA ARG A 228 8.02 -3.15 -14.09
C ARG A 228 7.91 -2.94 -15.60
N ALA A 229 7.33 -3.90 -16.31
CA ALA A 229 7.11 -3.84 -17.75
C ALA A 229 5.85 -3.07 -18.17
N LYS A 230 5.10 -2.49 -17.21
CA LYS A 230 3.76 -1.90 -17.44
C LYS A 230 3.70 -0.85 -18.54
N GLN A 231 4.80 -0.13 -18.79
CA GLN A 231 4.88 0.95 -19.79
C GLN A 231 5.05 0.44 -21.22
N GLN A 232 5.60 -0.78 -21.38
CA GLN A 232 5.94 -1.37 -22.66
C GLN A 232 5.19 -2.69 -22.91
N CYS A 233 4.32 -3.10 -22.01
CA CYS A 233 3.63 -4.39 -22.12
C CYS A 233 2.56 -4.37 -23.22
N LYS A 234 2.77 -5.19 -24.25
CA LYS A 234 1.86 -5.28 -25.40
C LYS A 234 0.48 -5.77 -24.98
N THR A 235 0.38 -6.76 -24.10
CA THR A 235 -0.92 -7.27 -23.61
C THR A 235 -1.72 -6.20 -22.88
N ARG A 236 -1.05 -5.35 -22.06
CA ARG A 236 -1.71 -4.21 -21.41
C ARG A 236 -2.17 -3.17 -22.44
N TYR A 237 -1.33 -2.92 -23.48
CA TYR A 237 -1.71 -2.06 -24.59
C TYR A 237 -2.97 -2.58 -25.31
N GLU A 238 -2.96 -3.86 -25.73
CA GLU A 238 -4.07 -4.49 -26.46
C GLU A 238 -5.37 -4.50 -25.62
N SER A 239 -5.27 -4.76 -24.32
CA SER A 239 -6.40 -4.69 -23.40
C SER A 239 -7.01 -3.29 -23.31
N ASN A 240 -6.19 -2.24 -23.30
CA ASN A 240 -6.68 -0.85 -23.27
C ASN A 240 -7.16 -0.39 -24.66
N ASP A 241 -6.49 -0.80 -25.73
CA ASP A 241 -6.86 -0.45 -27.09
C ASP A 241 -8.22 -1.07 -27.48
N SER A 242 -8.52 -2.29 -27.00
CA SER A 242 -9.83 -2.92 -27.20
C SER A 242 -11.02 -2.15 -26.61
N LEU A 243 -10.77 -1.21 -25.70
CA LEU A 243 -11.80 -0.31 -25.17
C LEU A 243 -12.32 0.67 -26.23
N TYR A 244 -11.49 1.06 -27.18
CA TYR A 244 -11.83 2.08 -28.15
C TYR A 244 -12.96 1.65 -29.11
N PRO A 245 -12.96 0.45 -29.71
CA PRO A 245 -14.08 -0.06 -30.50
C PRO A 245 -15.37 -0.17 -29.69
N GLU A 246 -15.32 -0.72 -28.48
CA GLU A 246 -16.50 -0.88 -27.63
C GLU A 246 -17.14 0.46 -27.24
N LEU A 247 -16.32 1.50 -26.96
CA LEU A 247 -16.79 2.86 -26.72
C LEU A 247 -17.34 3.53 -27.97
N SER A 248 -16.93 3.08 -29.17
CA SER A 248 -17.36 3.62 -30.47
C SER A 248 -18.55 2.87 -31.06
N GLU A 249 -18.82 1.63 -30.66
CA GLU A 249 -20.02 0.90 -31.04
C GLU A 249 -21.26 1.50 -30.35
N ARG A 250 -22.00 2.28 -31.12
CA ARG A 250 -23.21 2.98 -30.63
C ARG A 250 -24.38 2.00 -30.57
N HIS A 251 -24.73 1.58 -29.39
CA HIS A 251 -25.97 0.78 -29.20
C HIS A 251 -27.22 1.69 -29.18
N ASP A 252 -27.19 2.84 -28.58
CA ASP A 252 -28.18 3.93 -28.75
C ASP A 252 -27.44 5.28 -28.69
N PRO A 253 -27.50 6.12 -29.74
CA PRO A 253 -26.69 7.34 -29.82
C PRO A 253 -27.16 8.46 -28.87
N ARG A 254 -28.21 8.27 -28.09
CA ARG A 254 -28.79 9.37 -27.32
C ARG A 254 -28.39 9.41 -25.86
N LEU A 255 -28.33 8.28 -25.16
CA LEU A 255 -28.01 8.24 -23.74
C LEU A 255 -27.33 6.91 -23.37
N ILE A 256 -26.27 6.97 -22.55
CA ILE A 256 -25.70 5.78 -21.88
C ILE A 256 -26.52 5.44 -20.64
N THR A 257 -26.66 4.16 -20.33
CA THR A 257 -27.28 3.68 -19.10
C THR A 257 -26.32 3.88 -17.91
N LEU A 258 -26.84 3.81 -16.69
CA LEU A 258 -26.00 3.88 -15.49
C LEU A 258 -25.07 2.67 -15.34
N ASP A 259 -25.49 1.50 -15.82
CA ASP A 259 -24.68 0.28 -15.82
C ASP A 259 -23.48 0.43 -16.77
N GLU A 260 -23.73 0.88 -18.02
CA GLU A 260 -22.66 1.20 -18.96
C GLU A 260 -21.72 2.27 -18.44
N LEU A 261 -22.25 3.32 -17.78
CA LEU A 261 -21.43 4.38 -17.16
C LEU A 261 -20.49 3.80 -16.10
N GLY A 262 -20.98 2.88 -15.26
CA GLY A 262 -20.18 2.21 -14.23
C GLY A 262 -19.02 1.43 -14.84
N GLU A 263 -19.28 0.65 -15.88
CA GLU A 263 -18.24 -0.11 -16.59
C GLU A 263 -17.22 0.81 -17.27
N TYR A 264 -17.66 1.86 -17.96
CA TYR A 264 -16.77 2.82 -18.61
C TYR A 264 -15.88 3.56 -17.62
N LEU A 265 -16.40 3.94 -16.44
CA LEU A 265 -15.61 4.57 -15.38
C LEU A 265 -14.53 3.63 -14.85
N LYS A 266 -14.87 2.37 -14.62
CA LYS A 266 -13.93 1.36 -14.12
C LYS A 266 -12.78 1.13 -15.11
N ARG A 267 -13.12 0.85 -16.38
CA ARG A 267 -12.14 0.58 -17.46
C ARG A 267 -11.36 1.84 -17.83
N GLY A 268 -12.03 3.00 -17.94
CA GLY A 268 -11.41 4.29 -18.26
C GLY A 268 -10.38 4.75 -17.23
N ARG A 269 -10.54 4.39 -15.96
CA ARG A 269 -9.55 4.68 -14.91
C ARG A 269 -8.21 3.98 -15.17
N ASP A 270 -8.23 2.70 -15.55
CA ASP A 270 -6.98 1.99 -15.85
C ASP A 270 -6.33 2.50 -17.14
N MET A 271 -7.15 2.84 -18.14
CA MET A 271 -6.67 3.48 -19.36
C MET A 271 -6.02 4.84 -19.09
N ALA A 272 -6.60 5.67 -18.22
CA ALA A 272 -6.01 6.95 -17.83
C ALA A 272 -4.66 6.77 -17.13
N ALA A 273 -4.55 5.81 -16.21
CA ALA A 273 -3.30 5.49 -15.54
C ALA A 273 -2.24 4.97 -16.52
N TRP A 274 -2.63 4.14 -17.47
CA TRP A 274 -1.73 3.65 -18.51
C TRP A 274 -1.22 4.78 -19.44
N LEU A 275 -2.07 5.75 -19.80
CA LEU A 275 -1.64 6.91 -20.60
C LEU A 275 -0.60 7.77 -19.86
N GLU A 276 -0.74 7.95 -18.54
CA GLU A 276 0.29 8.66 -17.75
C GLU A 276 1.59 7.85 -17.69
N ASP A 277 1.54 6.54 -17.50
CA ASP A 277 2.72 5.66 -17.56
C ASP A 277 3.46 5.79 -18.92
N MET A 278 2.71 5.85 -20.03
CA MET A 278 3.32 6.03 -21.37
C MET A 278 3.96 7.41 -21.54
N LYS A 279 3.36 8.47 -21.00
CA LYS A 279 3.96 9.81 -21.04
C LYS A 279 5.28 9.87 -20.27
N GLU A 280 5.32 9.26 -19.07
CA GLU A 280 6.55 9.17 -18.30
C GLU A 280 7.65 8.41 -19.05
N TYR A 281 7.30 7.29 -19.68
CA TYR A 281 8.22 6.51 -20.49
C TYR A 281 8.72 7.31 -21.69
N ALA A 282 7.83 7.94 -22.46
CA ALA A 282 8.17 8.76 -23.61
C ALA A 282 9.10 9.93 -23.23
N LEU A 283 8.85 10.57 -22.07
CA LEU A 283 9.71 11.62 -21.54
C LEU A 283 11.11 11.06 -21.21
N SER A 284 11.17 9.92 -20.53
CA SER A 284 12.44 9.26 -20.19
C SER A 284 13.29 8.95 -21.44
N GLU A 285 12.66 8.34 -22.44
CA GLU A 285 13.33 8.03 -23.73
C GLU A 285 13.81 9.29 -24.46
N SER A 286 12.96 10.34 -24.50
CA SER A 286 13.33 11.60 -25.12
C SER A 286 14.52 12.28 -24.42
N LEU A 287 14.57 12.21 -23.08
CA LEU A 287 15.71 12.71 -22.30
C LEU A 287 16.99 11.87 -22.50
N ALA A 288 16.85 10.57 -22.81
CA ALA A 288 17.95 9.69 -23.20
C ALA A 288 18.42 9.90 -24.64
N GLY A 289 17.75 10.75 -25.42
CA GLY A 289 18.12 11.10 -26.80
C GLY A 289 17.36 10.31 -27.87
N ALA A 290 16.37 9.48 -27.50
CA ALA A 290 15.52 8.80 -28.48
C ALA A 290 14.48 9.76 -29.07
N GLU A 291 14.17 9.61 -30.37
CA GLU A 291 13.07 10.31 -31.03
C GLU A 291 11.74 9.58 -30.74
N VAL A 292 10.81 10.28 -30.11
CA VAL A 292 9.42 9.85 -29.96
C VAL A 292 8.59 10.63 -30.97
N PRO A 293 8.08 10.01 -32.06
CA PRO A 293 7.38 10.73 -33.12
C PRO A 293 6.21 11.56 -32.60
N GLY A 294 6.18 12.84 -32.93
CA GLY A 294 5.16 13.79 -32.49
C GLY A 294 5.33 14.37 -31.09
N TRP A 295 6.35 13.95 -30.33
CA TRP A 295 6.60 14.39 -28.96
C TRP A 295 8.04 14.84 -28.76
N LYS A 296 8.29 15.77 -27.83
CA LYS A 296 9.62 16.24 -27.44
C LYS A 296 9.65 16.62 -25.96
N ALA A 297 10.78 16.35 -25.32
CA ALA A 297 11.06 16.89 -23.99
C ALA A 297 11.38 18.39 -24.08
N VAL A 298 10.83 19.17 -23.18
CA VAL A 298 11.11 20.60 -23.03
C VAL A 298 11.25 20.94 -21.56
N GLU A 299 11.95 22.03 -21.26
CA GLU A 299 12.03 22.55 -19.91
C GLU A 299 10.64 23.00 -19.42
N GLY A 300 10.22 22.55 -18.25
CA GLY A 300 8.97 22.95 -17.62
C GLY A 300 8.98 24.45 -17.27
N ARG A 301 7.82 24.98 -16.89
CA ARG A 301 7.73 26.37 -16.40
C ARG A 301 8.51 26.50 -15.11
N GLY A 302 9.62 27.21 -15.13
CA GLY A 302 10.41 27.53 -13.96
C GLY A 302 9.65 28.45 -12.99
N SER A 303 9.87 28.29 -11.70
CA SER A 303 9.44 29.23 -10.67
C SER A 303 10.64 30.07 -10.22
N ARG A 304 10.38 31.34 -9.87
CA ARG A 304 11.42 32.15 -9.20
C ARG A 304 11.43 31.82 -7.73
N ALA A 305 12.61 31.63 -7.18
CA ALA A 305 12.84 31.47 -5.75
C ALA A 305 14.06 32.31 -5.37
N PHE A 306 14.11 32.75 -4.11
CA PHE A 306 15.34 33.29 -3.57
C PHE A 306 16.37 32.19 -3.40
N THR A 307 17.63 32.46 -3.66
CA THR A 307 18.76 31.56 -3.35
C THR A 307 18.92 31.40 -1.84
N ASP A 308 18.70 32.50 -1.11
CA ASP A 308 18.63 32.57 0.34
C ASP A 308 17.53 33.54 0.73
N THR A 309 16.50 33.05 1.39
CA THR A 309 15.32 33.86 1.77
C THR A 309 15.67 34.84 2.89
N ASP A 310 16.51 34.42 3.85
CA ASP A 310 16.88 35.25 5.00
C ASP A 310 17.79 36.38 4.54
N GLU A 311 18.77 36.10 3.67
CA GLU A 311 19.61 37.16 3.08
C GLU A 311 18.81 38.14 2.23
N ALA A 312 17.78 37.67 1.50
CA ALA A 312 16.90 38.54 0.72
C ALA A 312 16.07 39.48 1.62
N VAL A 313 15.51 38.95 2.72
CA VAL A 313 14.75 39.72 3.72
C VAL A 313 15.64 40.77 4.36
N ASP A 314 16.83 40.38 4.86
CA ASP A 314 17.80 41.29 5.46
C ASP A 314 18.23 42.40 4.51
N THR A 315 18.40 42.07 3.22
CA THR A 315 18.76 43.06 2.19
C THR A 315 17.63 44.05 1.97
N LEU A 316 16.38 43.59 1.94
CA LEU A 316 15.21 44.49 1.80
C LEU A 316 15.09 45.44 3.00
N ILE A 317 15.26 44.95 4.22
CA ILE A 317 15.23 45.75 5.44
C ILE A 317 16.33 46.80 5.41
N LYS A 318 17.56 46.43 5.07
CA LYS A 318 18.70 47.37 4.96
C LYS A 318 18.47 48.45 3.91
N ASN A 319 17.64 48.20 2.90
CA ASN A 319 17.23 49.15 1.87
C ASN A 319 15.94 49.94 2.22
N GLY A 320 15.51 49.90 3.46
CA GLY A 320 14.43 50.73 3.98
C GLY A 320 13.02 50.17 3.82
N ILE A 321 12.88 48.90 3.46
CA ILE A 321 11.57 48.23 3.48
C ILE A 321 11.25 47.83 4.93
N ASP A 322 10.07 48.20 5.40
CA ASP A 322 9.61 47.84 6.74
C ASP A 322 9.40 46.32 6.86
N GLU A 323 9.95 45.73 7.91
CA GLU A 323 9.87 44.31 8.18
C GLU A 323 8.43 43.81 8.20
N SER A 324 7.49 44.61 8.68
CA SER A 324 6.05 44.25 8.74
C SER A 324 5.41 43.98 7.35
N VAL A 325 5.98 44.53 6.29
CA VAL A 325 5.51 44.34 4.90
C VAL A 325 6.04 43.02 4.32
N LEU A 326 7.13 42.49 4.89
CA LEU A 326 7.77 41.25 4.38
C LEU A 326 7.19 39.99 5.02
N TYR A 327 6.40 40.12 6.08
CA TYR A 327 5.78 39.00 6.78
C TYR A 327 4.25 39.10 6.79
N GLU A 328 3.59 38.02 6.44
CA GLU A 328 2.14 37.91 6.57
C GLU A 328 1.79 37.13 7.86
N ARG A 329 1.14 37.81 8.81
CA ARG A 329 0.65 37.19 10.04
C ARG A 329 -0.64 36.41 9.73
N ARG A 330 -0.53 35.11 9.58
CA ARG A 330 -1.67 34.21 9.41
C ARG A 330 -1.94 33.39 10.67
N VAL A 331 -3.23 33.20 10.96
CA VAL A 331 -3.64 32.23 11.99
C VAL A 331 -3.25 30.83 11.52
N LEU A 332 -2.59 30.08 12.39
CA LEU A 332 -2.23 28.70 12.09
C LEU A 332 -3.47 27.87 11.77
N THR A 333 -3.34 26.89 10.90
CA THR A 333 -4.40 25.91 10.67
C THR A 333 -4.65 25.10 11.95
N LEU A 334 -5.84 24.50 12.09
CA LEU A 334 -6.20 23.65 13.23
C LEU A 334 -5.12 22.60 13.54
N ALA A 335 -4.64 21.90 12.53
CA ALA A 335 -3.59 20.89 12.70
C ALA A 335 -2.25 21.47 13.16
N GLN A 336 -1.89 22.69 12.70
CA GLN A 336 -0.69 23.39 13.14
C GLN A 336 -0.83 23.90 14.58
N MET A 337 -2.02 24.38 14.99
CA MET A 337 -2.30 24.77 16.37
C MET A 337 -2.27 23.56 17.30
N GLU A 338 -2.90 22.45 16.91
CA GLU A 338 -2.88 21.20 17.68
C GLU A 338 -1.45 20.71 17.89
N LYS A 339 -0.59 20.82 16.87
CA LYS A 339 0.83 20.47 16.96
C LYS A 339 1.62 21.42 17.86
N ALA A 340 1.35 22.72 17.79
CA ALA A 340 2.06 23.75 18.57
C ALA A 340 1.70 23.71 20.07
N VAL A 341 0.45 23.48 20.40
CA VAL A 341 -0.09 23.46 21.78
C VAL A 341 0.04 22.06 22.40
N GLY A 342 0.07 21.02 21.56
CA GLY A 342 0.01 19.62 21.97
C GLY A 342 -1.44 19.11 22.02
N LYS A 343 -1.68 17.92 21.47
CA LYS A 343 -3.01 17.34 21.23
C LYS A 343 -3.90 17.32 22.47
N LYS A 344 -3.33 16.98 23.64
CA LYS A 344 -4.08 16.89 24.90
C LYS A 344 -4.54 18.26 25.37
N ALA A 345 -3.62 19.22 25.48
CA ALA A 345 -3.94 20.58 25.91
C ALA A 345 -4.87 21.29 24.91
N PHE A 346 -4.66 21.11 23.62
CA PHE A 346 -5.54 21.63 22.57
C PHE A 346 -6.98 21.11 22.71
N GLY A 347 -7.14 19.80 22.95
CA GLY A 347 -8.46 19.19 23.17
C GLY A 347 -9.16 19.68 24.42
N GLU A 348 -8.39 19.91 25.51
CA GLU A 348 -8.95 20.44 26.77
C GLU A 348 -9.36 21.92 26.67
N ILE A 349 -8.63 22.73 25.90
CA ILE A 349 -8.86 24.20 25.83
C ILE A 349 -9.90 24.56 24.76
N VAL A 350 -9.79 24.00 23.57
CA VAL A 350 -10.60 24.41 22.40
C VAL A 350 -11.31 23.25 21.70
N GLY A 351 -11.28 22.03 22.25
CA GLY A 351 -11.88 20.83 21.62
C GLY A 351 -13.37 20.98 21.35
N ASN A 352 -14.08 21.71 22.22
CA ASN A 352 -15.52 22.03 22.06
C ASN A 352 -15.83 23.02 20.92
N LEU A 353 -14.79 23.70 20.39
CA LEU A 353 -14.90 24.62 19.25
C LEU A 353 -14.51 23.94 17.94
N VAL A 354 -14.05 22.68 17.99
CA VAL A 354 -13.65 21.91 16.81
C VAL A 354 -14.85 21.09 16.32
N VAL A 355 -15.27 21.35 15.09
CA VAL A 355 -16.31 20.60 14.40
C VAL A 355 -15.74 19.85 13.20
N LYS A 356 -16.19 18.64 12.98
CA LYS A 356 -15.86 17.88 11.78
C LYS A 356 -16.91 18.16 10.72
N ASN A 357 -16.58 19.03 9.78
CA ASN A 357 -17.47 19.25 8.64
C ASN A 357 -17.53 18.02 7.74
N PRO A 358 -18.71 17.67 7.20
CA PRO A 358 -18.81 16.61 6.21
C PRO A 358 -17.97 16.97 4.98
N GLY A 359 -17.26 15.99 4.43
CA GLY A 359 -16.53 16.14 3.17
C GLY A 359 -17.47 16.33 1.98
N LYS A 360 -16.95 16.87 0.88
CA LYS A 360 -17.70 16.91 -0.38
C LYS A 360 -18.04 15.49 -0.84
N PRO A 361 -19.24 15.25 -1.37
CA PRO A 361 -19.58 13.98 -1.99
C PRO A 361 -18.51 13.58 -3.02
N THR A 362 -18.09 12.33 -2.98
CA THR A 362 -17.07 11.79 -3.87
C THR A 362 -17.55 10.43 -4.39
N LEU A 363 -17.42 10.21 -5.70
CA LEU A 363 -17.72 8.92 -6.28
C LEU A 363 -16.56 7.96 -6.01
N VAL A 364 -16.88 6.79 -5.49
CA VAL A 364 -15.94 5.70 -5.19
C VAL A 364 -16.52 4.38 -5.68
N GLU A 365 -15.70 3.34 -5.72
CA GLU A 365 -16.17 1.99 -6.02
C GLU A 365 -17.08 1.47 -4.92
N GLU A 366 -17.96 0.54 -5.25
CA GLU A 366 -18.92 -0.07 -4.31
C GLU A 366 -18.23 -0.81 -3.16
N SER A 367 -16.99 -1.29 -3.39
CA SER A 367 -16.13 -1.92 -2.37
C SER A 367 -15.65 -0.97 -1.28
N ASP A 368 -15.79 0.35 -1.44
CA ASP A 368 -15.42 1.33 -0.41
C ASP A 368 -16.31 1.17 0.83
N LYS A 369 -15.70 1.06 2.00
CA LYS A 369 -16.38 0.79 3.28
C LYS A 369 -17.25 1.95 3.80
N ARG A 370 -17.17 3.14 3.19
CA ARG A 370 -17.97 4.30 3.59
C ARG A 370 -19.43 4.12 3.20
N PRO A 371 -20.38 4.55 4.05
CA PRO A 371 -21.79 4.43 3.74
C PRO A 371 -22.16 5.23 2.49
N LYS A 372 -22.99 4.64 1.64
CA LYS A 372 -23.58 5.32 0.48
C LYS A 372 -24.41 6.53 0.93
N ILE A 373 -24.22 7.64 0.23
CA ILE A 373 -25.04 8.85 0.42
C ILE A 373 -25.90 9.10 -0.82
N THR A 374 -27.06 9.69 -0.64
CA THR A 374 -27.98 10.07 -1.71
C THR A 374 -28.66 11.38 -1.35
N ASN A 375 -29.01 12.18 -2.36
CA ASN A 375 -29.83 13.36 -2.18
C ASN A 375 -31.34 13.06 -2.23
N GLN A 376 -31.73 11.79 -2.41
CA GLN A 376 -33.12 11.41 -2.33
C GLN A 376 -33.56 11.42 -0.86
N PRO A 377 -34.71 12.05 -0.52
CA PRO A 377 -35.23 12.04 0.83
C PRO A 377 -35.51 10.60 1.26
N THR A 378 -35.07 10.25 2.44
CA THR A 378 -35.40 8.95 3.03
C THR A 378 -36.86 8.95 3.52
N ALA A 379 -37.45 7.77 3.70
CA ALA A 379 -38.79 7.67 4.29
C ALA A 379 -38.87 8.41 5.64
N ALA A 380 -37.79 8.40 6.44
CA ALA A 380 -37.71 9.12 7.70
C ALA A 380 -37.77 10.66 7.53
N ASP A 381 -37.16 11.19 6.45
CA ASP A 381 -37.17 12.63 6.16
C ASP A 381 -38.58 13.10 5.73
N VAL A 382 -39.30 12.22 5.04
CA VAL A 382 -40.66 12.51 4.56
C VAL A 382 -41.70 12.47 5.71
N PHE A 383 -41.45 11.65 6.74
CA PHE A 383 -42.39 11.53 7.88
C PHE A 383 -42.08 12.47 9.06
N ASN A 384 -40.91 13.13 9.06
CA ASN A 384 -40.50 14.10 10.10
C ASN A 384 -40.56 15.56 9.62
N SER A 385 -41.08 15.85 8.44
CA SER A 385 -41.42 17.16 7.90
C SER A 385 -42.93 17.35 8.01
#